data_890768b4f3bb18b973c78ddc0be872ac
#
_entry.id   890768b4f3bb18b973c78ddc0be872ac
#
_cell.length_a   1.000
_cell.length_b   1.000
_cell.length_c   1.000
_cell.angle_alpha   90.00
_cell.angle_beta   90.00
_cell.angle_gamma   90.00
#
_symmetry.space_group_name_H-M   'P 1'
#
loop_
_entity.id
_entity.type
_entity.pdbx_description
1 polymer ?
#
loop_
_entity_poly.entity_id
_entity_poly.type
_entity_poly.pdbx_seq_one_letter_code
_entity_poly.pdbx_strand_id
1 'polypeptide(L)'
;AKDHFENFYDNVGYPISVARGAYWLGRTYKKLNYEELSVKWFTEAANYLTTYYGQLAFMEINPGKKFELSKDIEVEKDYRKTFFKRDIVKLIYLLDELDEDKYAKFMLRHLANEDIENGSEILAAELATNIDRYDFAIQISKIASYEKRFHNKYNYPIISTPKFINGRKIPDSAFILSIIRQESEFDLSANSHAGAKGLMQLMPYTA
;
A
#
# COMPACT_ATOMS: atom_id res chain seq x y z
N ALA A 1 -5.71 -4.06 30.75
CA ALA A 1 -5.11 -4.16 29.41
C ALA A 1 -6.07 -4.84 28.45
N LYS A 2 -6.55 -6.07 28.76
CA LYS A 2 -7.45 -6.85 27.91
C LYS A 2 -8.63 -6.02 27.40
N ASP A 3 -9.45 -5.51 28.30
CA ASP A 3 -10.67 -4.74 27.99
C ASP A 3 -10.39 -3.49 27.14
N HIS A 4 -9.23 -2.84 27.35
CA HIS A 4 -8.80 -1.72 26.52
C HIS A 4 -8.47 -2.13 25.08
N PHE A 5 -7.81 -3.27 24.88
CA PHE A 5 -7.49 -3.74 23.54
C PHE A 5 -8.71 -4.31 22.81
N GLU A 6 -9.65 -4.94 23.52
CA GLU A 6 -10.93 -5.36 22.97
C GLU A 6 -11.73 -4.13 22.52
N ASN A 7 -11.90 -3.16 23.40
CA ASN A 7 -12.58 -1.91 23.04
C ASN A 7 -11.89 -1.16 21.89
N PHE A 8 -10.56 -1.14 21.86
CA PHE A 8 -9.83 -0.55 20.73
C PHE A 8 -10.11 -1.28 19.43
N TYR A 9 -10.02 -2.63 19.42
CA TYR A 9 -10.25 -3.45 18.25
C TYR A 9 -11.67 -3.29 17.70
N ASP A 10 -12.67 -3.25 18.58
CA ASP A 10 -14.08 -3.12 18.20
C ASP A 10 -14.44 -1.75 17.62
N ASN A 11 -13.60 -0.75 17.84
CA ASN A 11 -13.85 0.63 17.39
C ASN A 11 -12.94 1.10 16.25
N VAL A 12 -12.15 0.20 15.63
CA VAL A 12 -11.27 0.54 14.50
C VAL A 12 -11.61 -0.28 13.26
N GLY A 13 -11.45 0.33 12.07
CA GLY A 13 -11.74 -0.32 10.78
C GLY A 13 -10.53 -0.38 9.83
N TYR A 14 -9.53 0.49 10.00
CA TYR A 14 -8.39 0.51 9.10
C TYR A 14 -7.42 -0.64 9.36
N PRO A 15 -6.88 -1.30 8.31
CA PRO A 15 -5.98 -2.47 8.42
C PRO A 15 -4.85 -2.31 9.45
N ILE A 16 -4.18 -1.15 9.48
CA ILE A 16 -3.10 -0.86 10.44
C ILE A 16 -3.60 -0.92 11.88
N SER A 17 -4.76 -0.35 12.16
CA SER A 17 -5.33 -0.29 13.51
C SER A 17 -5.92 -1.64 13.92
N VAL A 18 -6.60 -2.34 13.00
CA VAL A 18 -7.14 -3.69 13.23
C VAL A 18 -6.02 -4.67 13.55
N ALA A 19 -4.97 -4.69 12.72
CA ALA A 19 -3.79 -5.55 12.96
C ALA A 19 -3.12 -5.24 14.30
N ARG A 20 -3.01 -3.97 14.68
CA ARG A 20 -2.46 -3.54 15.97
C ARG A 20 -3.28 -4.07 17.14
N GLY A 21 -4.59 -3.85 17.10
CA GLY A 21 -5.51 -4.32 18.15
C GLY A 21 -5.46 -5.83 18.32
N ALA A 22 -5.59 -6.55 17.22
CA ALA A 22 -5.52 -8.02 17.21
C ALA A 22 -4.17 -8.55 17.71
N TYR A 23 -3.04 -7.97 17.28
CA TYR A 23 -1.71 -8.35 17.78
C TYR A 23 -1.59 -8.18 19.30
N TRP A 24 -2.00 -7.05 19.84
CA TRP A 24 -1.92 -6.81 21.27
C TRP A 24 -2.90 -7.66 22.08
N LEU A 25 -4.05 -8.03 21.51
CA LEU A 25 -4.93 -9.05 22.10
C LEU A 25 -4.25 -10.42 22.12
N GLY A 26 -3.62 -10.85 21.02
CA GLY A 26 -2.83 -12.07 20.98
C GLY A 26 -1.74 -12.11 22.06
N ARG A 27 -0.97 -11.01 22.21
CA ARG A 27 0.04 -10.87 23.27
C ARG A 27 -0.56 -10.93 24.67
N THR A 28 -1.72 -10.31 24.87
CA THR A 28 -2.42 -10.28 26.16
C THR A 28 -2.90 -11.68 26.55
N TYR A 29 -3.55 -12.40 25.64
CA TYR A 29 -4.02 -13.75 25.90
C TYR A 29 -2.87 -14.74 26.09
N LYS A 30 -1.76 -14.59 25.37
CA LYS A 30 -0.52 -15.36 25.61
C LYS A 30 -0.01 -15.17 27.04
N LYS A 31 -0.01 -13.90 27.53
CA LYS A 31 0.43 -13.60 28.88
C LYS A 31 -0.51 -14.14 29.97
N LEU A 32 -1.78 -14.31 29.64
CA LEU A 32 -2.80 -14.91 30.51
C LEU A 32 -2.86 -16.44 30.43
N ASN A 33 -1.98 -17.07 29.64
CA ASN A 33 -1.93 -18.51 29.36
C ASN A 33 -3.21 -19.07 28.67
N TYR A 34 -3.91 -18.24 27.89
CA TYR A 34 -5.00 -18.64 27.03
C TYR A 34 -4.48 -18.87 25.59
N GLU A 35 -3.83 -20.01 25.35
CA GLU A 35 -3.09 -20.27 24.11
C GLU A 35 -3.99 -20.24 22.87
N GLU A 36 -5.15 -20.87 22.89
CA GLU A 36 -6.09 -20.91 21.76
C GLU A 36 -6.55 -19.50 21.35
N LEU A 37 -6.88 -18.65 22.33
CA LEU A 37 -7.27 -17.27 22.08
C LEU A 37 -6.09 -16.43 21.57
N SER A 38 -4.90 -16.70 22.09
CA SER A 38 -3.68 -16.05 21.61
C SER A 38 -3.44 -16.34 20.12
N VAL A 39 -3.48 -17.63 19.74
CA VAL A 39 -3.32 -18.05 18.34
C VAL A 39 -4.41 -17.46 17.44
N LYS A 40 -5.68 -17.47 17.89
CA LYS A 40 -6.78 -16.84 17.16
C LYS A 40 -6.50 -15.37 16.84
N TRP A 41 -6.09 -14.59 17.83
CA TRP A 41 -5.86 -13.17 17.66
C TRP A 41 -4.60 -12.85 16.82
N PHE A 42 -3.54 -13.64 16.96
CA PHE A 42 -2.39 -13.53 16.06
C PHE A 42 -2.75 -13.90 14.62
N THR A 43 -3.60 -14.93 14.42
CA THR A 43 -4.09 -15.27 13.08
C THR A 43 -4.91 -14.14 12.47
N GLU A 44 -5.77 -13.49 13.26
CA GLU A 44 -6.51 -12.33 12.79
C GLU A 44 -5.57 -11.17 12.38
N ALA A 45 -4.58 -10.85 13.19
CA ALA A 45 -3.60 -9.82 12.86
C ALA A 45 -2.78 -10.20 11.61
N ALA A 46 -2.40 -11.46 11.44
CA ALA A 46 -1.60 -11.96 10.33
C ALA A 46 -2.33 -11.92 8.97
N ASN A 47 -3.65 -11.72 8.94
CA ASN A 47 -4.39 -11.45 7.70
C ASN A 47 -3.98 -10.11 7.05
N TYR A 48 -3.25 -9.26 7.78
CA TYR A 48 -2.83 -7.94 7.32
C TYR A 48 -1.30 -7.84 7.16
N LEU A 49 -0.70 -8.73 6.37
CA LEU A 49 0.76 -8.83 6.17
C LEU A 49 1.42 -7.57 5.59
N THR A 50 0.66 -6.66 5.03
CA THR A 50 1.15 -5.34 4.59
C THR A 50 1.37 -4.37 5.76
N THR A 51 1.04 -4.76 7.00
CA THR A 51 1.21 -3.97 8.21
C THR A 51 2.30 -4.53 9.13
N TYR A 52 2.96 -3.67 9.89
CA TYR A 52 3.98 -4.07 10.85
C TYR A 52 3.46 -5.11 11.86
N TYR A 53 2.30 -4.86 12.47
CA TYR A 53 1.72 -5.79 13.45
C TYR A 53 1.21 -7.09 12.83
N GLY A 54 0.77 -7.06 11.57
CA GLY A 54 0.44 -8.28 10.83
C GLY A 54 1.65 -9.18 10.63
N GLN A 55 2.79 -8.60 10.26
CA GLN A 55 4.06 -9.33 10.10
C GLN A 55 4.57 -9.88 11.43
N LEU A 56 4.51 -9.09 12.52
CA LEU A 56 4.88 -9.59 13.85
C LEU A 56 3.99 -10.75 14.29
N ALA A 57 2.68 -10.65 14.06
CA ALA A 57 1.74 -11.73 14.39
C ALA A 57 2.03 -13.00 13.58
N PHE A 58 2.32 -12.85 12.29
CA PHE A 58 2.70 -13.99 11.46
C PHE A 58 3.94 -14.71 12.01
N MET A 59 4.96 -13.97 12.45
CA MET A 59 6.17 -14.54 13.04
C MET A 59 5.90 -15.26 14.38
N GLU A 60 4.95 -14.79 15.17
CA GLU A 60 4.54 -15.46 16.42
C GLU A 60 3.92 -16.86 16.19
N ILE A 61 3.12 -17.02 15.13
CA ILE A 61 2.42 -18.29 14.83
C ILE A 61 3.16 -19.14 13.78
N ASN A 62 4.16 -18.60 13.09
CA ASN A 62 4.96 -19.28 12.07
C ASN A 62 6.45 -19.04 12.30
N PRO A 63 7.04 -19.48 13.41
CA PRO A 63 8.44 -19.22 13.73
C PRO A 63 9.37 -19.76 12.63
N GLY A 64 10.28 -18.90 12.17
CA GLY A 64 11.28 -19.25 11.14
C GLY A 64 10.76 -19.27 9.69
N LYS A 65 9.45 -19.08 9.45
CA LYS A 65 8.92 -18.96 8.09
C LYS A 65 9.01 -17.53 7.58
N LYS A 66 9.28 -17.37 6.30
CA LYS A 66 9.11 -16.10 5.59
C LYS A 66 7.64 -15.92 5.23
N PHE A 67 7.13 -14.71 5.35
CA PHE A 67 5.80 -14.38 4.82
C PHE A 67 5.91 -14.02 3.33
N GLU A 68 4.87 -14.36 2.61
CA GLU A 68 4.68 -13.96 1.21
C GLU A 68 3.41 -13.13 1.12
N LEU A 69 3.48 -12.01 0.40
CA LEU A 69 2.29 -11.23 0.11
C LEU A 69 1.45 -11.97 -0.94
N SER A 70 0.13 -11.81 -0.85
CA SER A 70 -0.79 -12.38 -1.86
C SER A 70 -0.41 -11.91 -3.26
N LYS A 71 -0.52 -12.80 -4.24
CA LYS A 71 -0.37 -12.43 -5.64
C LYS A 71 -1.56 -11.57 -6.06
N ASP A 72 -1.30 -10.62 -6.96
CA ASP A 72 -2.36 -9.84 -7.58
C ASP A 72 -3.28 -10.75 -8.41
N ILE A 73 -4.56 -10.41 -8.46
CA ILE A 73 -5.55 -11.11 -9.29
C ILE A 73 -5.23 -10.85 -10.75
N GLU A 74 -5.23 -11.88 -11.58
CA GLU A 74 -5.10 -11.73 -13.02
C GLU A 74 -6.41 -11.23 -13.62
N VAL A 75 -6.34 -10.11 -14.32
CA VAL A 75 -7.47 -9.54 -15.04
C VAL A 75 -7.64 -10.26 -16.39
N GLU A 76 -8.87 -10.59 -16.73
CA GLU A 76 -9.23 -11.25 -17.98
C GLU A 76 -8.75 -10.44 -19.20
N LYS A 77 -8.19 -11.12 -20.23
CA LYS A 77 -7.49 -10.47 -21.35
C LYS A 77 -8.39 -9.59 -22.21
N ASP A 78 -9.61 -10.01 -22.47
CA ASP A 78 -10.55 -9.26 -23.32
C ASP A 78 -11.11 -8.04 -22.58
N TYR A 79 -11.37 -8.17 -21.26
CA TYR A 79 -11.73 -7.03 -20.42
C TYR A 79 -10.62 -5.98 -20.37
N ARG A 80 -9.38 -6.42 -20.16
CA ARG A 80 -8.19 -5.56 -20.20
C ARG A 80 -8.05 -4.81 -21.52
N LYS A 81 -8.18 -5.53 -22.65
CA LYS A 81 -8.09 -4.95 -23.99
C LYS A 81 -9.18 -3.91 -24.23
N THR A 82 -10.39 -4.17 -23.79
CA THR A 82 -11.53 -3.26 -23.88
C THR A 82 -11.33 -2.03 -23.02
N PHE A 83 -10.87 -2.20 -21.77
CA PHE A 83 -10.59 -1.13 -20.85
C PHE A 83 -9.62 -0.09 -21.43
N PHE A 84 -8.46 -0.53 -21.94
CA PHE A 84 -7.44 0.37 -22.49
C PHE A 84 -7.82 1.03 -23.83
N LYS A 85 -8.89 0.60 -24.49
CA LYS A 85 -9.41 1.25 -25.70
C LYS A 85 -10.39 2.39 -25.45
N ARG A 86 -10.83 2.57 -24.22
CA ARG A 86 -11.85 3.55 -23.83
C ARG A 86 -11.38 4.98 -24.03
N ASP A 87 -12.28 5.86 -24.40
CA ASP A 87 -11.96 7.28 -24.59
C ASP A 87 -11.54 7.98 -23.31
N ILE A 88 -12.08 7.57 -22.18
CA ILE A 88 -11.67 8.10 -20.85
C ILE A 88 -10.19 7.77 -20.55
N VAL A 89 -9.67 6.62 -21.02
CA VAL A 89 -8.24 6.28 -20.88
C VAL A 89 -7.39 7.21 -21.73
N LYS A 90 -7.79 7.49 -22.97
CA LYS A 90 -7.11 8.46 -23.85
C LYS A 90 -7.13 9.86 -23.24
N LEU A 91 -8.26 10.24 -22.63
CA LEU A 91 -8.38 11.52 -21.94
C LEU A 91 -7.43 11.62 -20.75
N ILE A 92 -7.23 10.53 -19.98
CA ILE A 92 -6.28 10.51 -18.86
C ILE A 92 -4.85 10.75 -19.35
N TYR A 93 -4.43 10.10 -20.45
CA TYR A 93 -3.12 10.38 -21.06
C TYR A 93 -2.97 11.84 -21.49
N LEU A 94 -4.00 12.42 -22.10
CA LEU A 94 -3.97 13.83 -22.51
C LEU A 94 -3.91 14.77 -21.31
N LEU A 95 -4.64 14.48 -20.23
CA LEU A 95 -4.62 15.27 -19.00
C LEU A 95 -3.24 15.22 -18.32
N ASP A 96 -2.58 14.07 -18.36
CA ASP A 96 -1.22 13.92 -17.85
C ASP A 96 -0.21 14.75 -18.67
N GLU A 97 -0.29 14.69 -20.02
CA GLU A 97 0.53 15.53 -20.92
C GLU A 97 0.33 17.05 -20.70
N LEU A 98 -0.83 17.44 -20.18
CA LEU A 98 -1.19 18.83 -19.91
C LEU A 98 -0.93 19.24 -18.44
N ASP A 99 -0.31 18.38 -17.63
CA ASP A 99 -0.09 18.57 -16.19
C ASP A 99 -1.38 18.82 -15.38
N GLU A 100 -2.52 18.28 -15.88
CA GLU A 100 -3.84 18.44 -15.26
C GLU A 100 -4.15 17.31 -14.25
N ASP A 101 -3.24 17.15 -13.30
CA ASP A 101 -3.21 16.11 -12.27
C ASP A 101 -4.53 15.89 -11.55
N LYS A 102 -5.19 16.98 -11.19
CA LYS A 102 -6.46 16.91 -10.44
C LYS A 102 -7.54 16.16 -11.21
N TYR A 103 -7.65 16.41 -12.50
CA TYR A 103 -8.64 15.77 -13.36
C TYR A 103 -8.24 14.34 -13.70
N ALA A 104 -6.97 14.09 -14.00
CA ALA A 104 -6.45 12.75 -14.22
C ALA A 104 -6.70 11.85 -13.01
N LYS A 105 -6.42 12.32 -11.80
CA LYS A 105 -6.68 11.62 -10.55
C LYS A 105 -8.16 11.33 -10.32
N PHE A 106 -9.03 12.29 -10.62
CA PHE A 106 -10.48 12.09 -10.50
C PHE A 106 -10.97 10.99 -11.45
N MET A 107 -10.52 11.01 -12.70
CA MET A 107 -10.91 10.01 -13.70
C MET A 107 -10.35 8.62 -13.41
N LEU A 108 -9.11 8.54 -12.92
CA LEU A 108 -8.53 7.26 -12.47
C LEU A 108 -9.34 6.64 -11.32
N ARG A 109 -9.78 7.46 -10.36
CA ARG A 109 -10.64 6.98 -9.28
C ARG A 109 -12.01 6.52 -9.78
N HIS A 110 -12.58 7.22 -10.75
CA HIS A 110 -13.84 6.81 -11.37
C HIS A 110 -13.68 5.44 -12.03
N LEU A 111 -12.65 5.28 -12.89
CA LEU A 111 -12.34 4.01 -13.54
C LEU A 111 -12.12 2.86 -12.55
N ALA A 112 -11.41 3.14 -11.45
CA ALA A 112 -11.13 2.12 -10.45
C ALA A 112 -12.39 1.54 -9.80
N ASN A 113 -13.43 2.38 -9.63
CA ASN A 113 -14.66 1.99 -8.93
C ASN A 113 -15.79 1.47 -9.85
N GLU A 114 -15.60 1.48 -11.17
CA GLU A 114 -16.70 1.13 -12.09
C GLU A 114 -17.05 -0.35 -12.11
N ASP A 115 -16.04 -1.22 -12.05
CA ASP A 115 -16.21 -2.66 -12.24
C ASP A 115 -15.13 -3.45 -11.49
N ILE A 116 -15.22 -3.35 -10.16
CA ILE A 116 -14.25 -3.92 -9.24
C ILE A 116 -14.13 -5.44 -9.42
N GLU A 117 -15.26 -6.11 -9.66
CA GLU A 117 -15.32 -7.58 -9.79
C GLU A 117 -14.51 -8.07 -10.99
N ASN A 118 -14.45 -7.31 -12.07
CA ASN A 118 -13.66 -7.63 -13.27
C ASN A 118 -12.24 -7.02 -13.24
N GLY A 119 -11.86 -6.34 -12.15
CA GLY A 119 -10.49 -5.86 -11.94
C GLY A 119 -10.22 -4.44 -12.43
N SER A 120 -11.24 -3.57 -12.51
CA SER A 120 -11.08 -2.16 -12.88
C SER A 120 -10.07 -1.41 -11.99
N GLU A 121 -9.98 -1.74 -10.70
CA GLU A 121 -9.00 -1.17 -9.77
C GLU A 121 -7.55 -1.47 -10.21
N ILE A 122 -7.30 -2.72 -10.62
CA ILE A 122 -5.97 -3.17 -11.07
C ILE A 122 -5.59 -2.44 -12.34
N LEU A 123 -6.53 -2.33 -13.30
CA LEU A 123 -6.27 -1.65 -14.56
C LEU A 123 -6.11 -0.14 -14.41
N ALA A 124 -6.85 0.49 -13.52
CA ALA A 124 -6.68 1.91 -13.20
C ALA A 124 -5.34 2.19 -12.50
N ALA A 125 -4.91 1.32 -11.58
CA ALA A 125 -3.59 1.41 -10.96
C ALA A 125 -2.46 1.17 -11.97
N GLU A 126 -2.65 0.25 -12.92
CA GLU A 126 -1.73 0.05 -14.02
C GLU A 126 -1.66 1.26 -14.94
N LEU A 127 -2.80 1.84 -15.31
CA LEU A 127 -2.85 3.06 -16.12
C LEU A 127 -2.08 4.20 -15.44
N ALA A 128 -2.29 4.39 -14.12
CA ALA A 128 -1.55 5.37 -13.35
C ALA A 128 -0.02 5.10 -13.39
N THR A 129 0.39 3.84 -13.28
CA THR A 129 1.80 3.45 -13.40
C THR A 129 2.36 3.72 -14.81
N ASN A 130 1.56 3.54 -15.86
CA ASN A 130 1.98 3.76 -17.25
C ASN A 130 2.22 5.25 -17.59
N ILE A 131 1.67 6.16 -16.81
CA ILE A 131 1.92 7.61 -16.87
C ILE A 131 2.87 8.07 -15.76
N ASP A 132 3.68 7.17 -15.18
CA ASP A 132 4.63 7.42 -14.09
C ASP A 132 4.02 8.04 -12.80
N ARG A 133 2.71 7.99 -12.67
CA ARG A 133 1.99 8.48 -11.47
C ARG A 133 1.81 7.35 -10.45
N TYR A 134 2.94 6.92 -9.89
CA TYR A 134 2.99 5.89 -8.84
C TYR A 134 2.17 6.28 -7.60
N ASP A 135 2.11 7.57 -7.28
CA ASP A 135 1.30 8.13 -6.20
C ASP A 135 -0.20 7.83 -6.39
N PHE A 136 -0.72 7.93 -7.61
CA PHE A 136 -2.11 7.60 -7.91
C PHE A 136 -2.36 6.09 -7.85
N ALA A 137 -1.43 5.28 -8.39
CA ALA A 137 -1.51 3.82 -8.32
C ALA A 137 -1.53 3.33 -6.86
N ILE A 138 -0.68 3.91 -6.01
CA ILE A 138 -0.63 3.63 -4.57
C ILE A 138 -1.94 4.02 -3.90
N GLN A 139 -2.51 5.17 -4.19
CA GLN A 139 -3.77 5.61 -3.58
C GLN A 139 -4.94 4.68 -3.91
N ILE A 140 -5.06 4.24 -5.17
CA ILE A 140 -6.08 3.27 -5.59
C ILE A 140 -5.88 1.96 -4.80
N SER A 141 -4.67 1.40 -4.81
CA SER A 141 -4.36 0.13 -4.17
C SER A 141 -4.49 0.19 -2.65
N LYS A 142 -4.19 1.33 -2.04
CA LYS A 142 -4.35 1.56 -0.61
C LYS A 142 -5.82 1.59 -0.19
N ILE A 143 -6.69 2.24 -0.98
CA ILE A 143 -8.14 2.25 -0.73
C ILE A 143 -8.69 0.83 -0.86
N ALA A 144 -8.34 0.08 -1.91
CA ALA A 144 -8.72 -1.31 -2.08
C ALA A 144 -8.30 -2.19 -0.89
N SER A 145 -7.13 -1.94 -0.31
CA SER A 145 -6.62 -2.69 0.84
C SER A 145 -7.48 -2.53 2.11
N TYR A 146 -8.23 -1.44 2.24
CA TYR A 146 -9.16 -1.25 3.36
C TYR A 146 -10.33 -2.23 3.31
N GLU A 147 -10.65 -2.72 2.13
CA GLU A 147 -11.65 -3.75 1.89
C GLU A 147 -11.04 -5.14 1.64
N LYS A 148 -9.80 -5.34 2.09
CA LYS A 148 -9.04 -6.60 1.99
C LYS A 148 -8.75 -7.05 0.55
N ARG A 149 -8.79 -6.13 -0.43
CA ARG A 149 -8.30 -6.38 -1.80
C ARG A 149 -6.88 -5.83 -1.92
N PHE A 150 -5.91 -6.72 -2.09
CA PHE A 150 -4.48 -6.37 -2.05
C PHE A 150 -3.88 -6.39 -3.46
N HIS A 151 -3.54 -5.21 -3.97
CA HIS A 151 -2.85 -5.01 -5.25
C HIS A 151 -1.39 -4.63 -4.96
N ASN A 152 -0.61 -5.62 -4.51
CA ASN A 152 0.72 -5.39 -3.94
C ASN A 152 1.71 -4.82 -4.94
N LYS A 153 1.64 -5.20 -6.21
CA LYS A 153 2.46 -4.68 -7.30
C LYS A 153 2.37 -3.16 -7.43
N TYR A 154 1.16 -2.61 -7.26
CA TYR A 154 0.89 -1.18 -7.42
C TYR A 154 0.97 -0.42 -6.09
N ASN A 155 0.73 -1.09 -4.97
CA ASN A 155 0.87 -0.49 -3.64
C ASN A 155 2.34 -0.35 -3.21
N TYR A 156 3.23 -1.17 -3.77
CA TYR A 156 4.67 -1.17 -3.49
C TYR A 156 5.47 -1.18 -4.80
N PRO A 157 5.47 -0.05 -5.55
CA PRO A 157 6.17 0.02 -6.83
C PRO A 157 7.68 -0.18 -6.65
N ILE A 158 8.27 -0.95 -7.56
CA ILE A 158 9.71 -1.18 -7.60
C ILE A 158 10.26 -0.41 -8.79
N ILE A 159 10.91 0.71 -8.51
CA ILE A 159 11.60 1.53 -9.50
C ILE A 159 13.11 1.37 -9.40
N SER A 160 13.81 1.68 -10.47
CA SER A 160 15.27 1.61 -10.49
C SER A 160 15.87 2.70 -9.60
N THR A 161 16.79 2.29 -8.72
CA THR A 161 17.59 3.19 -7.90
C THR A 161 19.07 3.03 -8.28
N PRO A 162 19.89 4.11 -8.22
CA PRO A 162 21.32 3.96 -8.44
C PRO A 162 21.95 3.03 -7.38
N LYS A 163 23.03 2.34 -7.74
CA LYS A 163 23.79 1.52 -6.78
C LYS A 163 24.93 2.28 -6.12
N PHE A 164 25.41 3.31 -6.79
CA PHE A 164 26.50 4.16 -6.35
C PHE A 164 26.21 5.63 -6.69
N ILE A 165 26.60 6.52 -5.81
CA ILE A 165 26.60 7.97 -6.03
C ILE A 165 27.99 8.50 -5.67
N ASN A 166 28.66 9.20 -6.59
CA ASN A 166 30.03 9.72 -6.41
C ASN A 166 31.02 8.64 -5.91
N GLY A 167 30.94 7.42 -6.46
CA GLY A 167 31.80 6.29 -6.09
C GLY A 167 31.48 5.64 -4.75
N ARG A 168 30.50 6.13 -4.00
CA ARG A 168 30.06 5.55 -2.73
C ARG A 168 28.85 4.66 -2.93
N LYS A 169 28.89 3.46 -2.33
CA LYS A 169 27.74 2.55 -2.29
C LYS A 169 26.60 3.20 -1.47
N ILE A 170 25.42 3.22 -2.04
CA ILE A 170 24.23 3.71 -1.35
C ILE A 170 23.50 2.55 -0.63
N PRO A 171 22.55 2.84 0.28
CA PRO A 171 21.70 1.83 0.90
C PRO A 171 20.97 0.95 -0.12
N ASP A 172 20.49 -0.20 0.34
CA ASP A 172 19.70 -1.11 -0.49
C ASP A 172 18.46 -0.44 -1.07
N SER A 173 18.11 -0.78 -2.32
CA SER A 173 16.93 -0.23 -3.01
C SER A 173 15.65 -0.40 -2.22
N ALA A 174 15.45 -1.55 -1.57
CA ALA A 174 14.26 -1.79 -0.77
C ALA A 174 14.15 -0.81 0.41
N PHE A 175 15.28 -0.47 1.04
CA PHE A 175 15.32 0.52 2.11
C PHE A 175 14.96 1.92 1.60
N ILE A 176 15.55 2.35 0.48
CA ILE A 176 15.26 3.66 -0.14
C ILE A 176 13.79 3.75 -0.53
N LEU A 177 13.27 2.75 -1.25
CA LEU A 177 11.89 2.72 -1.71
C LEU A 177 10.88 2.67 -0.55
N SER A 178 11.24 2.01 0.56
CA SER A 178 10.39 1.99 1.76
C SER A 178 10.26 3.38 2.41
N ILE A 179 11.34 4.16 2.43
CA ILE A 179 11.30 5.55 2.91
C ILE A 179 10.44 6.40 1.98
N ILE A 180 10.67 6.35 0.67
CA ILE A 180 9.87 7.08 -0.34
C ILE A 180 8.38 6.73 -0.19
N ARG A 181 8.07 5.44 -0.04
CA ARG A 181 6.70 4.95 0.16
C ARG A 181 6.05 5.53 1.42
N GLN A 182 6.82 5.66 2.50
CA GLN A 182 6.33 6.16 3.79
C GLN A 182 6.19 7.69 3.79
N GLU A 183 7.13 8.40 3.18
CA GLU A 183 7.23 9.87 3.26
C GLU A 183 6.32 10.60 2.27
N SER A 184 6.25 10.14 1.03
CA SER A 184 5.52 10.83 -0.04
C SER A 184 4.52 9.97 -0.81
N GLU A 185 4.50 8.66 -0.57
CA GLU A 185 3.76 7.72 -1.45
C GLU A 185 4.17 7.88 -2.93
N PHE A 186 5.44 8.19 -3.21
CA PHE A 186 6.00 8.45 -4.54
C PHE A 186 5.49 9.75 -5.22
N ASP A 187 4.89 10.67 -4.49
CA ASP A 187 4.53 11.98 -5.02
C ASP A 187 5.79 12.85 -5.15
N LEU A 188 6.19 13.13 -6.40
CA LEU A 188 7.33 13.99 -6.74
C LEU A 188 7.14 15.43 -6.28
N SER A 189 5.89 15.89 -6.21
CA SER A 189 5.51 17.25 -5.85
C SER A 189 5.27 17.44 -4.35
N ALA A 190 5.43 16.39 -3.54
CA ALA A 190 5.11 16.40 -2.12
C ALA A 190 5.83 17.51 -1.36
N ASN A 191 5.06 18.32 -0.65
CA ASN A 191 5.53 19.39 0.23
C ASN A 191 4.80 19.28 1.57
N SER A 192 5.55 19.20 2.66
CA SER A 192 4.97 19.22 4.00
C SER A 192 4.74 20.66 4.50
N HIS A 193 3.85 20.79 5.48
CA HIS A 193 3.65 22.07 6.17
C HIS A 193 4.92 22.61 6.85
N ALA A 194 5.85 21.74 7.22
CA ALA A 194 7.14 22.10 7.81
C ALA A 194 8.21 22.45 6.76
N GLY A 195 7.91 22.31 5.47
CA GLY A 195 8.82 22.64 4.36
C GLY A 195 9.70 21.47 3.91
N ALA A 196 9.43 20.25 4.31
CA ALA A 196 10.07 19.06 3.73
C ALA A 196 9.59 18.84 2.30
N LYS A 197 10.47 18.41 1.38
CA LYS A 197 10.21 18.38 -0.06
C LYS A 197 10.55 17.04 -0.72
N GLY A 198 9.76 16.72 -1.76
CA GLY A 198 10.01 15.65 -2.71
C GLY A 198 9.85 14.24 -2.13
N LEU A 199 10.33 13.25 -2.87
CA LEU A 199 10.09 11.83 -2.59
C LEU A 199 10.46 11.39 -1.17
N MET A 200 11.58 11.88 -0.62
CA MET A 200 12.08 11.48 0.70
C MET A 200 11.78 12.50 1.79
N GLN A 201 10.98 13.53 1.50
CA GLN A 201 10.60 14.59 2.42
C GLN A 201 11.79 15.18 3.19
N LEU A 202 12.86 15.55 2.46
CA LEU A 202 14.03 16.14 3.08
C LEU A 202 13.80 17.62 3.38
N MET A 203 14.26 18.04 4.54
CA MET A 203 14.31 19.46 4.87
C MET A 203 15.43 20.15 4.08
N PRO A 204 15.23 21.39 3.59
CA PRO A 204 16.27 22.11 2.79
C PRO A 204 17.63 22.21 3.46
N TYR A 205 17.69 22.25 4.80
CA TYR A 205 18.95 22.30 5.55
C TYR A 205 19.61 20.94 5.74
N THR A 206 18.90 19.83 5.37
CA THR A 206 19.43 18.46 5.45
C THR A 206 19.95 17.98 4.09
N ALA A 207 19.40 18.55 3.00
CA ALA A 207 19.76 18.23 1.63
C ALA A 207 21.00 19.03 1.19
#